data_9fe0655c387e5c5f52501446fa529966
#
_entry.id   9fe0655c387e5c5f52501446fa529966
#
_cell.length_a   1.000
_cell.length_b   1.000
_cell.length_c   1.000
_cell.angle_alpha   90.00
_cell.angle_beta   90.00
_cell.angle_gamma   90.00
#
_symmetry.space_group_name_H-M   'P 1'
#
loop_
_entity.id
_entity.type
_entity.pdbx_description
1 polymer ?
#
loop_
_entity_poly.entity_id
_entity_poly.type
_entity_poly.pdbx_seq_one_letter_code
_entity_poly.pdbx_strand_id
1 'polypeptide(L)'
;MDMASELTPYMGDLIDLGLVLVGFALLIGGGDVLVRGALALAARHHVSPLLVGMTVVAMGTSAPELVVSILSAISGHADIALGNVIGSNIANVLLVIGVPVLIYPMATAQPGLARQTNIMMLTSIAFVGLLFLGTISTLQGLILLAGLGMFLFGAARGDVELSALEEVKAQLGEVAMHHLSYWRILLWLGLGMVLLPIGAELVVDSGTNLALSWGISEAVIGLTIVALGTSLPELAATVAAAFRRNVDVALGNVIGSNIFNMLAIVGITALIADLDVAPAFLSYDVWVMLAVALFLTAAVWRGRVIGRRLGILLLIGYGLYIYHLVTGSLS
;
A
#
# COMPACT_ATOMS: atom_id res chain seq x y z
N MET A 1 -9.94 -16.23 47.06
CA MET A 1 -10.01 -15.95 45.64
C MET A 1 -9.22 -14.68 45.46
N ASP A 2 -8.09 -14.76 44.76
CA ASP A 2 -7.07 -13.70 44.82
C ASP A 2 -7.42 -12.63 43.79
N MET A 3 -7.70 -11.40 44.25
CA MET A 3 -8.04 -10.23 43.42
C MET A 3 -6.99 -9.96 42.34
N ALA A 4 -5.76 -10.43 42.52
CA ALA A 4 -4.71 -10.34 41.55
C ALA A 4 -4.95 -11.26 40.32
N SER A 5 -5.56 -12.43 40.50
CA SER A 5 -5.87 -13.35 39.42
C SER A 5 -7.05 -12.90 38.55
N GLU A 6 -7.96 -12.10 39.07
CA GLU A 6 -9.09 -11.52 38.34
C GLU A 6 -8.70 -10.29 37.53
N LEU A 7 -7.62 -9.57 37.93
CA LEU A 7 -7.15 -8.37 37.23
C LEU A 7 -6.16 -8.64 36.10
N THR A 8 -5.56 -9.83 36.09
CA THR A 8 -4.50 -10.18 35.09
C THR A 8 -4.97 -10.12 33.63
N PRO A 9 -6.19 -10.62 33.26
CA PRO A 9 -6.67 -10.53 31.88
C PRO A 9 -6.90 -9.06 31.45
N TYR A 10 -7.53 -8.24 32.31
CA TYR A 10 -7.78 -6.84 32.01
C TYR A 10 -6.51 -6.00 31.90
N MET A 11 -5.44 -6.38 32.60
CA MET A 11 -4.14 -5.72 32.52
C MET A 11 -3.47 -6.01 31.15
N GLY A 12 -3.63 -7.23 30.60
CA GLY A 12 -3.21 -7.58 29.25
C GLY A 12 -3.90 -6.73 28.20
N ASP A 13 -5.25 -6.69 28.25
CA ASP A 13 -6.05 -5.90 27.30
C ASP A 13 -5.72 -4.40 27.35
N LEU A 14 -5.43 -3.84 28.55
CA LEU A 14 -5.03 -2.44 28.69
C LEU A 14 -3.65 -2.15 28.07
N ILE A 15 -2.71 -3.08 28.19
CA ILE A 15 -1.38 -2.99 27.54
C ILE A 15 -1.55 -3.05 26.02
N ASP A 16 -2.30 -4.02 25.51
CA ASP A 16 -2.53 -4.17 24.08
C ASP A 16 -3.26 -2.95 23.51
N LEU A 17 -4.26 -2.41 24.20
CA LEU A 17 -4.90 -1.16 23.81
C LEU A 17 -3.91 0.01 23.76
N GLY A 18 -3.02 0.11 24.76
CA GLY A 18 -1.95 1.10 24.79
C GLY A 18 -1.01 0.97 23.59
N LEU A 19 -0.61 -0.26 23.25
CA LEU A 19 0.25 -0.55 22.11
C LEU A 19 -0.44 -0.25 20.77
N VAL A 20 -1.72 -0.54 20.61
CA VAL A 20 -2.52 -0.14 19.43
C VAL A 20 -2.52 1.37 19.27
N LEU A 21 -2.72 2.14 20.36
CA LEU A 21 -2.67 3.60 20.29
C LEU A 21 -1.28 4.13 19.93
N VAL A 22 -0.21 3.53 20.47
CA VAL A 22 1.18 3.83 20.09
C VAL A 22 1.40 3.50 18.61
N GLY A 23 0.94 2.34 18.16
CA GLY A 23 1.03 1.93 16.76
C GLY A 23 0.36 2.94 15.81
N PHE A 24 -0.85 3.39 16.11
CA PHE A 24 -1.52 4.46 15.35
C PHE A 24 -0.75 5.79 15.40
N ALA A 25 -0.17 6.17 16.54
CA ALA A 25 0.65 7.37 16.63
C ALA A 25 1.89 7.28 15.75
N LEU A 26 2.55 6.11 15.70
CA LEU A 26 3.69 5.84 14.81
C LEU A 26 3.28 5.85 13.34
N LEU A 27 2.13 5.27 12.98
CA LEU A 27 1.59 5.30 11.62
C LEU A 27 1.30 6.74 11.17
N ILE A 28 0.64 7.54 11.98
CA ILE A 28 0.31 8.94 11.68
C ILE A 28 1.60 9.77 11.55
N GLY A 29 2.50 9.66 12.55
CA GLY A 29 3.77 10.39 12.56
C GLY A 29 4.71 9.95 11.43
N GLY A 30 4.83 8.64 11.22
CA GLY A 30 5.64 8.05 10.16
C GLY A 30 5.16 8.44 8.76
N GLY A 31 3.84 8.39 8.53
CA GLY A 31 3.23 8.84 7.27
C GLY A 31 3.46 10.33 7.00
N ASP A 32 3.28 11.18 8.02
CA ASP A 32 3.51 12.61 7.89
C ASP A 32 4.98 12.94 7.56
N VAL A 33 5.92 12.30 8.25
CA VAL A 33 7.36 12.49 8.02
C VAL A 33 7.77 11.95 6.66
N LEU A 34 7.27 10.79 6.24
CA LEU A 34 7.53 10.19 4.92
C LEU A 34 7.07 11.12 3.80
N VAL A 35 5.83 11.63 3.87
CA VAL A 35 5.28 12.54 2.86
C VAL A 35 6.07 13.86 2.80
N ARG A 36 6.48 14.42 3.95
CA ARG A 36 7.37 15.59 3.97
C ARG A 36 8.70 15.32 3.27
N GLY A 37 9.31 14.17 3.57
CA GLY A 37 10.56 13.75 2.93
C GLY A 37 10.40 13.60 1.42
N ALA A 38 9.30 12.97 0.97
CA ALA A 38 8.96 12.79 -0.44
C ALA A 38 8.79 14.13 -1.17
N LEU A 39 8.02 15.05 -0.61
CA LEU A 39 7.82 16.38 -1.18
C LEU A 39 9.13 17.19 -1.25
N ALA A 40 9.94 17.12 -0.20
CA ALA A 40 11.25 17.78 -0.17
C ALA A 40 12.22 17.18 -1.19
N LEU A 41 12.18 15.84 -1.39
CA LEU A 41 12.97 15.16 -2.42
C LEU A 41 12.53 15.60 -3.82
N ALA A 42 11.21 15.59 -4.08
CA ALA A 42 10.62 16.02 -5.33
C ALA A 42 11.05 17.45 -5.70
N ALA A 43 10.90 18.36 -4.74
CA ALA A 43 11.28 19.75 -4.91
C ALA A 43 12.79 19.94 -5.22
N ARG A 44 13.64 19.20 -4.48
CA ARG A 44 15.10 19.33 -4.61
C ARG A 44 15.65 18.80 -5.92
N HIS A 45 15.05 17.75 -6.45
CA HIS A 45 15.44 17.14 -7.73
C HIS A 45 14.63 17.67 -8.91
N HIS A 46 13.73 18.60 -8.67
CA HIS A 46 12.84 19.12 -9.71
C HIS A 46 12.05 18.02 -10.42
N VAL A 47 11.58 17.02 -9.68
CA VAL A 47 10.71 15.93 -10.19
C VAL A 47 9.30 16.10 -9.65
N SER A 48 8.31 15.50 -10.35
CA SER A 48 6.92 15.58 -9.89
C SER A 48 6.71 14.83 -8.57
N PRO A 49 5.85 15.32 -7.66
CA PRO A 49 5.43 14.59 -6.46
C PRO A 49 4.82 13.22 -6.78
N LEU A 50 4.12 13.10 -7.90
CA LEU A 50 3.59 11.84 -8.43
C LEU A 50 4.70 10.81 -8.61
N LEU A 51 5.84 11.20 -9.23
CA LEU A 51 6.97 10.31 -9.45
C LEU A 51 7.58 9.82 -8.13
N VAL A 52 7.78 10.72 -7.16
CA VAL A 52 8.34 10.34 -5.86
C VAL A 52 7.34 9.47 -5.08
N GLY A 53 6.05 9.78 -5.18
CA GLY A 53 4.99 8.97 -4.60
C GLY A 53 5.00 7.53 -5.13
N MET A 54 5.05 7.35 -6.46
CA MET A 54 5.02 6.01 -7.06
C MET A 54 6.37 5.26 -7.03
N THR A 55 7.44 5.88 -6.60
CA THR A 55 8.75 5.21 -6.48
C THR A 55 9.17 5.12 -5.02
N VAL A 56 9.65 6.22 -4.42
CA VAL A 56 10.25 6.24 -3.09
C VAL A 56 9.22 5.91 -2.00
N VAL A 57 8.03 6.55 -2.06
CA VAL A 57 7.00 6.30 -1.04
C VAL A 57 6.46 4.88 -1.18
N ALA A 58 6.04 4.50 -2.40
CA ALA A 58 5.50 3.17 -2.67
C ALA A 58 6.47 2.04 -2.30
N MET A 59 7.76 2.15 -2.68
CA MET A 59 8.77 1.16 -2.29
C MET A 59 8.95 1.09 -0.78
N GLY A 60 8.89 2.23 -0.09
CA GLY A 60 9.07 2.29 1.36
C GLY A 60 7.89 1.70 2.12
N THR A 61 6.66 1.95 1.65
CA THR A 61 5.45 1.42 2.29
C THR A 61 5.22 -0.06 1.98
N SER A 62 5.59 -0.53 0.77
CA SER A 62 5.44 -1.94 0.37
C SER A 62 6.61 -2.85 0.83
N ALA A 63 7.53 -2.35 1.65
CA ALA A 63 8.61 -3.17 2.21
C ALA A 63 8.10 -4.31 3.14
N PRO A 64 7.09 -4.11 4.00
CA PRO A 64 6.50 -5.19 4.79
C PRO A 64 5.93 -6.31 3.93
N GLU A 65 5.20 -5.97 2.86
CA GLU A 65 4.66 -6.94 1.91
C GLU A 65 5.75 -7.81 1.28
N LEU A 66 6.90 -7.20 0.94
CA LEU A 66 8.06 -7.93 0.41
C LEU A 66 8.58 -8.94 1.43
N VAL A 67 8.74 -8.53 2.68
CA VAL A 67 9.24 -9.41 3.75
C VAL A 67 8.27 -10.56 3.99
N VAL A 68 6.97 -10.27 4.12
CA VAL A 68 5.92 -11.29 4.30
C VAL A 68 5.91 -12.28 3.14
N SER A 69 5.95 -11.81 1.89
CA SER A 69 5.93 -12.67 0.71
C SER A 69 7.17 -13.56 0.62
N ILE A 70 8.37 -13.02 0.92
CA ILE A 70 9.61 -13.81 0.93
C ILE A 70 9.58 -14.89 2.02
N LEU A 71 9.22 -14.52 3.25
CA LEU A 71 9.17 -15.45 4.36
C LEU A 71 8.15 -16.56 4.14
N SER A 72 6.98 -16.23 3.61
CA SER A 72 5.94 -17.19 3.26
C SER A 72 6.42 -18.17 2.19
N ALA A 73 7.07 -17.68 1.13
CA ALA A 73 7.60 -18.52 0.06
C ALA A 73 8.71 -19.46 0.54
N ILE A 74 9.66 -18.96 1.36
CA ILE A 74 10.71 -19.81 1.97
C ILE A 74 10.11 -20.90 2.87
N SER A 75 9.00 -20.59 3.55
CA SER A 75 8.27 -21.54 4.41
C SER A 75 7.39 -22.50 3.63
N GLY A 76 7.38 -22.46 2.30
CA GLY A 76 6.60 -23.36 1.45
C GLY A 76 5.12 -22.94 1.29
N HIS A 77 4.76 -21.70 1.65
CA HIS A 77 3.41 -21.16 1.55
C HIS A 77 3.33 -20.12 0.42
N ALA A 78 3.48 -20.59 -0.82
CA ALA A 78 3.42 -19.73 -2.02
C ALA A 78 2.04 -19.04 -2.19
N ASP A 79 0.98 -19.69 -1.74
CA ASP A 79 -0.39 -19.17 -1.71
C ASP A 79 -0.51 -17.92 -0.81
N ILE A 80 0.15 -17.90 0.36
CA ILE A 80 0.20 -16.73 1.23
C ILE A 80 0.97 -15.59 0.54
N ALA A 81 2.09 -15.89 -0.11
CA ALA A 81 2.88 -14.88 -0.81
C ALA A 81 2.10 -14.22 -1.96
N LEU A 82 1.42 -15.02 -2.81
CA LEU A 82 0.60 -14.51 -3.92
C LEU A 82 -0.68 -13.83 -3.42
N GLY A 83 -1.32 -14.39 -2.40
CA GLY A 83 -2.50 -13.83 -1.77
C GLY A 83 -2.22 -12.45 -1.16
N ASN A 84 -1.08 -12.27 -0.50
CA ASN A 84 -0.62 -10.99 0.01
C ASN A 84 -0.52 -9.94 -1.11
N VAL A 85 0.10 -10.27 -2.24
CA VAL A 85 0.25 -9.34 -3.37
C VAL A 85 -1.10 -9.01 -4.03
N ILE A 86 -1.93 -10.01 -4.30
CA ILE A 86 -3.25 -9.79 -4.94
C ILE A 86 -4.16 -9.01 -3.99
N GLY A 87 -4.21 -9.39 -2.72
CA GLY A 87 -5.01 -8.75 -1.69
C GLY A 87 -4.60 -7.28 -1.44
N SER A 88 -3.29 -7.00 -1.33
CA SER A 88 -2.78 -5.64 -1.18
C SER A 88 -3.10 -4.77 -2.39
N ASN A 89 -3.06 -5.31 -3.61
CA ASN A 89 -3.44 -4.55 -4.82
C ASN A 89 -4.93 -4.18 -4.84
N ILE A 90 -5.80 -5.06 -4.34
CA ILE A 90 -7.23 -4.78 -4.16
C ILE A 90 -7.43 -3.75 -3.05
N ALA A 91 -6.79 -3.94 -1.89
CA ALA A 91 -6.86 -3.03 -0.75
C ALA A 91 -6.37 -1.62 -1.11
N ASN A 92 -5.29 -1.51 -1.88
CA ASN A 92 -4.73 -0.24 -2.31
C ASN A 92 -5.75 0.61 -3.08
N VAL A 93 -6.57 0.02 -3.94
CA VAL A 93 -7.59 0.78 -4.67
C VAL A 93 -8.85 0.98 -3.82
N LEU A 94 -9.34 -0.05 -3.13
CA LEU A 94 -10.62 0.03 -2.45
C LEU A 94 -10.52 0.74 -1.09
N LEU A 95 -9.50 0.43 -0.30
CA LEU A 95 -9.32 0.95 1.06
C LEU A 95 -8.40 2.18 1.06
N VAL A 96 -7.19 2.06 0.49
CA VAL A 96 -6.14 3.09 0.57
C VAL A 96 -6.48 4.34 -0.27
N ILE A 97 -7.37 4.25 -1.27
CA ILE A 97 -8.02 5.43 -1.88
C ILE A 97 -9.31 5.77 -1.12
N GLY A 98 -10.11 4.76 -0.77
CA GLY A 98 -11.43 4.95 -0.16
C GLY A 98 -11.42 5.81 1.09
N VAL A 99 -10.51 5.55 2.04
CA VAL A 99 -10.40 6.31 3.29
C VAL A 99 -9.92 7.75 3.07
N PRO A 100 -8.79 8.00 2.38
CA PRO A 100 -8.28 9.36 2.22
C PRO A 100 -9.21 10.30 1.45
N VAL A 101 -9.99 9.80 0.49
CA VAL A 101 -10.93 10.66 -0.25
C VAL A 101 -12.12 11.15 0.61
N LEU A 102 -12.38 10.53 1.76
CA LEU A 102 -13.33 11.07 2.75
C LEU A 102 -12.79 12.35 3.40
N ILE A 103 -11.46 12.43 3.56
CA ILE A 103 -10.75 13.57 4.12
C ILE A 103 -10.63 14.66 3.04
N TYR A 104 -10.01 14.32 1.91
CA TYR A 104 -9.79 15.23 0.80
C TYR A 104 -10.09 14.56 -0.55
N PRO A 105 -11.08 15.07 -1.33
CA PRO A 105 -11.39 14.53 -2.65
C PRO A 105 -10.20 14.63 -3.59
N MET A 106 -9.95 13.56 -4.36
CA MET A 106 -8.78 13.45 -5.22
C MET A 106 -9.15 13.77 -6.68
N ALA A 107 -8.62 14.88 -7.20
CA ALA A 107 -8.71 15.20 -8.62
C ALA A 107 -7.80 14.26 -9.42
N THR A 108 -8.35 13.63 -10.47
CA THR A 108 -7.57 12.66 -11.28
C THR A 108 -7.08 13.27 -12.60
N ALA A 109 -7.37 14.53 -12.87
CA ALA A 109 -6.87 15.25 -14.05
C ALA A 109 -5.44 15.78 -13.83
N GLN A 110 -4.58 14.97 -13.21
CA GLN A 110 -3.17 15.32 -12.96
C GLN A 110 -2.31 14.92 -14.14
N PRO A 111 -1.32 15.75 -14.49
CA PRO A 111 -0.38 15.45 -15.56
C PRO A 111 0.40 14.16 -15.30
N GLY A 112 0.56 13.36 -16.33
CA GLY A 112 1.26 12.07 -16.22
C GLY A 112 0.47 10.93 -15.55
N LEU A 113 -0.58 11.22 -14.78
CA LEU A 113 -1.34 10.21 -14.03
C LEU A 113 -1.98 9.16 -14.94
N ALA A 114 -2.55 9.59 -16.08
CA ALA A 114 -3.14 8.67 -17.06
C ALA A 114 -2.11 7.68 -17.62
N ARG A 115 -0.89 8.11 -17.88
CA ARG A 115 0.20 7.23 -18.33
C ARG A 115 0.51 6.19 -17.25
N GLN A 116 0.59 6.59 -15.99
CA GLN A 116 0.96 5.70 -14.89
C GLN A 116 -0.14 4.69 -14.57
N THR A 117 -1.42 5.10 -14.59
CA THR A 117 -2.53 4.14 -14.45
C THR A 117 -2.61 3.16 -15.62
N ASN A 118 -2.25 3.57 -16.84
CA ASN A 118 -2.16 2.66 -17.99
C ASN A 118 -1.05 1.63 -17.79
N ILE A 119 0.13 2.03 -17.27
CA ILE A 119 1.21 1.11 -16.95
C ILE A 119 0.76 0.15 -15.86
N MET A 120 0.13 0.62 -14.79
CA MET A 120 -0.44 -0.24 -13.74
C MET A 120 -1.43 -1.25 -14.31
N MET A 121 -2.37 -0.81 -15.15
CA MET A 121 -3.36 -1.69 -15.78
C MET A 121 -2.71 -2.73 -16.70
N LEU A 122 -1.75 -2.31 -17.53
CA LEU A 122 -1.00 -3.23 -18.40
C LEU A 122 -0.21 -4.25 -17.58
N THR A 123 0.43 -3.81 -16.51
CA THR A 123 1.14 -4.69 -15.57
C THR A 123 0.18 -5.67 -14.91
N SER A 124 -1.03 -5.21 -14.49
CA SER A 124 -2.04 -6.09 -13.90
C SER A 124 -2.52 -7.16 -14.87
N ILE A 125 -2.75 -6.79 -16.14
CA ILE A 125 -3.15 -7.75 -17.19
C ILE A 125 -2.02 -8.77 -17.45
N ALA A 126 -0.77 -8.29 -17.58
CA ALA A 126 0.38 -9.16 -17.81
C ALA A 126 0.63 -10.11 -16.63
N PHE A 127 0.51 -9.60 -15.39
CA PHE A 127 0.64 -10.39 -14.18
C PHE A 127 -0.43 -11.47 -14.10
N VAL A 128 -1.70 -11.14 -14.32
CA VAL A 128 -2.78 -12.14 -14.37
C VAL A 128 -2.53 -13.18 -15.47
N GLY A 129 -2.05 -12.75 -16.65
CA GLY A 129 -1.64 -13.67 -17.71
C GLY A 129 -0.54 -14.66 -17.27
N LEU A 130 0.43 -14.21 -16.46
CA LEU A 130 1.46 -15.10 -15.89
C LEU A 130 0.88 -16.08 -14.87
N LEU A 131 -0.09 -15.66 -14.03
CA LEU A 131 -0.73 -16.56 -13.07
C LEU A 131 -1.45 -17.74 -13.75
N PHE A 132 -1.99 -17.55 -14.96
CA PHE A 132 -2.60 -18.66 -15.72
C PHE A 132 -1.61 -19.72 -16.21
N LEU A 133 -0.29 -19.49 -16.09
CA LEU A 133 0.73 -20.51 -16.37
C LEU A 133 0.84 -21.57 -15.24
N GLY A 134 0.19 -21.33 -14.10
CA GLY A 134 0.10 -22.25 -12.97
C GLY A 134 1.27 -22.15 -11.97
N THR A 135 2.46 -21.73 -12.38
CA THR A 135 3.63 -21.53 -11.51
C THR A 135 4.42 -20.32 -11.98
N ILE A 136 4.81 -19.45 -11.06
CA ILE A 136 5.76 -18.36 -11.34
C ILE A 136 7.14 -18.83 -10.90
N SER A 137 7.95 -19.24 -11.86
CA SER A 137 9.33 -19.69 -11.67
C SER A 137 10.31 -18.51 -11.69
N THR A 138 11.59 -18.82 -11.45
CA THR A 138 12.69 -17.86 -11.56
C THR A 138 12.70 -17.10 -12.89
N LEU A 139 12.34 -17.74 -14.02
CA LEU A 139 12.31 -17.08 -15.33
C LEU A 139 11.23 -15.98 -15.38
N GLN A 140 10.02 -16.29 -14.93
CA GLN A 140 8.94 -15.29 -14.86
C GLN A 140 9.31 -14.18 -13.85
N GLY A 141 9.96 -14.53 -12.73
CA GLY A 141 10.51 -13.56 -11.77
C GLY A 141 11.48 -12.57 -12.42
N LEU A 142 12.41 -13.06 -13.25
CA LEU A 142 13.34 -12.20 -14.00
C LEU A 142 12.60 -11.31 -15.03
N ILE A 143 11.58 -11.81 -15.68
CA ILE A 143 10.73 -11.01 -16.59
C ILE A 143 10.01 -9.88 -15.83
N LEU A 144 9.46 -10.18 -14.66
CA LEU A 144 8.81 -9.16 -13.81
C LEU A 144 9.82 -8.10 -13.36
N LEU A 145 11.02 -8.49 -12.92
CA LEU A 145 12.08 -7.54 -12.53
C LEU A 145 12.61 -6.72 -13.71
N ALA A 146 12.68 -7.28 -14.90
CA ALA A 146 13.00 -6.53 -16.12
C ALA A 146 11.89 -5.49 -16.40
N GLY A 147 10.61 -5.84 -16.21
CA GLY A 147 9.47 -4.93 -16.26
C GLY A 147 9.60 -3.79 -15.24
N LEU A 148 10.01 -4.10 -14.01
CA LEU A 148 10.31 -3.10 -12.99
C LEU A 148 11.42 -2.14 -13.44
N GLY A 149 12.52 -2.68 -13.98
CA GLY A 149 13.61 -1.87 -14.50
C GLY A 149 13.15 -0.92 -15.62
N MET A 150 12.30 -1.40 -16.54
CA MET A 150 11.72 -0.57 -17.60
C MET A 150 10.77 0.51 -17.02
N PHE A 151 9.97 0.16 -16.02
CA PHE A 151 9.09 1.12 -15.33
C PHE A 151 9.91 2.23 -14.67
N LEU A 152 10.92 1.88 -13.86
CA LEU A 152 11.77 2.85 -13.16
C LEU A 152 12.57 3.73 -14.14
N PHE A 153 13.08 3.15 -15.23
CA PHE A 153 13.77 3.89 -16.27
C PHE A 153 12.84 4.85 -17.01
N GLY A 154 11.61 4.42 -17.33
CA GLY A 154 10.59 5.27 -17.93
C GLY A 154 10.12 6.39 -16.99
N ALA A 155 10.03 6.09 -15.70
CA ALA A 155 9.71 7.06 -14.67
C ALA A 155 10.81 8.14 -14.52
N ALA A 156 12.09 7.74 -14.53
CA ALA A 156 13.23 8.65 -14.45
C ALA A 156 13.39 9.58 -15.66
N ARG A 157 12.82 9.22 -16.82
CA ARG A 157 12.83 10.02 -18.06
C ARG A 157 11.57 10.87 -18.24
N GLY A 158 10.61 10.80 -17.32
CA GLY A 158 9.38 11.59 -17.40
C GLY A 158 9.66 13.09 -17.33
N ASP A 159 8.95 13.86 -18.18
CA ASP A 159 9.07 15.31 -18.21
C ASP A 159 8.66 15.93 -16.88
N VAL A 160 9.45 16.88 -16.41
CA VAL A 160 9.18 17.69 -15.22
C VAL A 160 8.16 18.73 -15.58
N GLU A 161 6.99 18.69 -15.00
CA GLU A 161 5.99 19.74 -15.17
C GLU A 161 6.22 20.85 -14.14
N LEU A 162 6.53 22.06 -14.65
CA LEU A 162 6.80 23.25 -13.84
C LEU A 162 5.66 23.61 -12.87
N SER A 163 4.41 23.31 -13.27
CA SER A 163 3.21 23.55 -12.46
C SER A 163 3.20 22.74 -11.16
N ALA A 164 3.60 21.47 -11.21
CA ALA A 164 3.67 20.60 -10.04
C ALA A 164 4.75 21.08 -9.04
N LEU A 165 5.84 21.67 -9.53
CA LEU A 165 6.88 22.27 -8.69
C LEU A 165 6.40 23.53 -7.97
N GLU A 166 5.57 24.35 -8.60
CA GLU A 166 5.02 25.57 -7.96
C GLU A 166 4.06 25.20 -6.82
N GLU A 167 3.27 24.15 -6.99
CA GLU A 167 2.38 23.65 -5.94
C GLU A 167 3.16 23.11 -4.72
N VAL A 168 4.24 22.37 -4.95
CA VAL A 168 5.14 21.89 -3.88
C VAL A 168 5.80 23.06 -3.17
N LYS A 169 6.24 24.10 -3.90
CA LYS A 169 6.80 25.33 -3.34
C LYS A 169 5.80 26.05 -2.43
N ALA A 170 4.55 26.13 -2.85
CA ALA A 170 3.48 26.72 -2.06
C ALA A 170 3.20 25.93 -0.76
N GLN A 171 3.28 24.60 -0.80
CA GLN A 171 3.02 23.73 0.36
C GLN A 171 4.16 23.70 1.38
N LEU A 172 5.41 23.72 0.95
CA LEU A 172 6.58 23.68 1.83
C LEU A 172 7.08 25.07 2.28
N GLY A 173 6.62 26.13 1.60
CA GLY A 173 7.13 27.49 1.77
C GLY A 173 8.47 27.70 1.03
N GLU A 174 8.59 28.76 0.24
CA GLU A 174 9.79 29.03 -0.59
C GLU A 174 11.10 29.10 0.23
N VAL A 175 11.03 29.59 1.48
CA VAL A 175 12.19 29.76 2.36
C VAL A 175 12.67 28.41 2.92
N ALA A 176 11.76 27.44 3.13
CA ALA A 176 12.11 26.13 3.69
C ALA A 176 12.87 25.25 2.69
N MET A 177 12.60 25.39 1.39
CA MET A 177 13.14 24.51 0.35
C MET A 177 14.62 24.70 0.05
N HIS A 178 15.10 25.95 0.03
CA HIS A 178 16.51 26.24 -0.29
C HIS A 178 17.48 25.84 0.83
N HIS A 179 16.99 25.64 2.07
CA HIS A 179 17.80 25.31 3.25
C HIS A 179 17.68 23.87 3.76
N LEU A 180 16.84 23.00 3.13
CA LEU A 180 16.77 21.59 3.53
C LEU A 180 18.01 20.84 3.06
N SER A 181 18.86 20.48 4.01
CA SER A 181 19.99 19.59 3.77
C SER A 181 19.51 18.21 3.30
N TYR A 182 20.24 17.58 2.38
CA TYR A 182 19.99 16.17 1.97
C TYR A 182 19.85 15.24 3.17
N TRP A 183 20.65 15.47 4.21
CA TRP A 183 20.60 14.69 5.44
C TRP A 183 19.21 14.73 6.11
N ARG A 184 18.56 15.90 6.14
CA ARG A 184 17.20 16.00 6.70
C ARG A 184 16.17 15.29 5.85
N ILE A 185 16.29 15.37 4.53
CA ILE A 185 15.40 14.67 3.59
C ILE A 185 15.53 13.15 3.79
N LEU A 186 16.77 12.64 3.81
CA LEU A 186 17.05 11.22 4.03
C LEU A 186 16.60 10.76 5.42
N LEU A 187 16.80 11.61 6.44
CA LEU A 187 16.31 11.31 7.80
C LEU A 187 14.78 11.21 7.83
N TRP A 188 14.05 12.12 7.19
CA TRP A 188 12.60 12.06 7.13
C TRP A 188 12.10 10.83 6.38
N LEU A 189 12.68 10.53 5.23
CA LEU A 189 12.34 9.32 4.48
C LEU A 189 12.65 8.06 5.29
N GLY A 190 13.85 7.96 5.85
CA GLY A 190 14.28 6.81 6.66
C GLY A 190 13.42 6.63 7.91
N LEU A 191 13.11 7.71 8.64
CA LEU A 191 12.22 7.64 9.80
C LEU A 191 10.82 7.17 9.40
N GLY A 192 10.25 7.71 8.31
CA GLY A 192 8.95 7.28 7.83
C GLY A 192 8.95 5.78 7.45
N MET A 193 9.95 5.34 6.70
CA MET A 193 10.11 3.93 6.30
C MET A 193 10.30 2.96 7.48
N VAL A 194 10.80 3.42 8.62
CA VAL A 194 10.96 2.62 9.83
C VAL A 194 9.72 2.68 10.72
N LEU A 195 9.17 3.88 10.94
CA LEU A 195 8.04 4.07 11.85
C LEU A 195 6.75 3.42 11.34
N LEU A 196 6.54 3.40 10.01
CA LEU A 196 5.33 2.83 9.42
C LEU A 196 5.23 1.32 9.63
N PRO A 197 6.24 0.48 9.31
CA PRO A 197 6.19 -0.95 9.61
C PRO A 197 6.06 -1.25 11.10
N ILE A 198 6.83 -0.57 11.96
CA ILE A 198 6.75 -0.76 13.42
C ILE A 198 5.35 -0.41 13.92
N GLY A 199 4.78 0.69 13.45
CA GLY A 199 3.41 1.07 13.81
C GLY A 199 2.37 0.06 13.34
N ALA A 200 2.51 -0.48 12.13
CA ALA A 200 1.65 -1.51 11.59
C ALA A 200 1.73 -2.81 12.41
N GLU A 201 2.94 -3.28 12.71
CA GLU A 201 3.18 -4.48 13.53
C GLU A 201 2.53 -4.34 14.91
N LEU A 202 2.74 -3.23 15.60
CA LEU A 202 2.11 -2.98 16.90
C LEU A 202 0.57 -3.00 16.83
N VAL A 203 -0.04 -2.41 15.79
CA VAL A 203 -1.49 -2.44 15.62
C VAL A 203 -2.01 -3.85 15.33
N VAL A 204 -1.30 -4.60 14.48
CA VAL A 204 -1.70 -5.96 14.10
C VAL A 204 -1.57 -6.92 15.28
N ASP A 205 -0.41 -6.97 15.93
CA ASP A 205 -0.14 -7.91 17.01
C ASP A 205 -1.03 -7.66 18.21
N SER A 206 -1.08 -6.41 18.69
CA SER A 206 -1.91 -6.06 19.84
C SER A 206 -3.40 -6.08 19.52
N GLY A 207 -3.79 -5.72 18.29
CA GLY A 207 -5.17 -5.86 17.81
C GLY A 207 -5.60 -7.32 17.73
N THR A 208 -4.70 -8.22 17.32
CA THR A 208 -4.91 -9.67 17.32
C THR A 208 -5.10 -10.20 18.73
N ASN A 209 -4.24 -9.83 19.69
CA ASN A 209 -4.36 -10.23 21.09
C ASN A 209 -5.70 -9.80 21.68
N LEU A 210 -6.10 -8.53 21.47
CA LEU A 210 -7.39 -8.02 21.91
C LEU A 210 -8.57 -8.78 21.29
N ALA A 211 -8.50 -9.07 19.99
CA ALA A 211 -9.56 -9.80 19.30
C ALA A 211 -9.68 -11.24 19.84
N LEU A 212 -8.55 -11.91 20.11
CA LEU A 212 -8.53 -13.23 20.73
C LEU A 212 -9.10 -13.21 22.15
N SER A 213 -8.73 -12.21 22.97
CA SER A 213 -9.25 -12.09 24.34
C SER A 213 -10.78 -11.86 24.36
N TRP A 214 -11.34 -11.24 23.32
CA TRP A 214 -12.78 -11.05 23.12
C TRP A 214 -13.49 -12.25 22.45
N GLY A 215 -12.75 -13.34 22.21
CA GLY A 215 -13.30 -14.61 21.67
C GLY A 215 -13.52 -14.59 20.16
N ILE A 216 -12.91 -13.67 19.42
CA ILE A 216 -12.93 -13.67 17.95
C ILE A 216 -12.02 -14.80 17.46
N SER A 217 -12.48 -15.59 16.49
CA SER A 217 -11.71 -16.72 15.98
C SER A 217 -10.46 -16.27 15.18
N GLU A 218 -9.40 -17.08 15.25
CA GLU A 218 -8.14 -16.83 14.52
C GLU A 218 -8.37 -16.67 13.01
N ALA A 219 -9.32 -17.43 12.43
CA ALA A 219 -9.67 -17.33 11.01
C ALA A 219 -10.21 -15.93 10.66
N VAL A 220 -11.11 -15.37 11.48
CA VAL A 220 -11.63 -14.01 11.27
C VAL A 220 -10.54 -12.97 11.44
N ILE A 221 -9.68 -13.13 12.45
CA ILE A 221 -8.54 -12.22 12.70
C ILE A 221 -7.57 -12.23 11.52
N GLY A 222 -7.17 -13.42 11.04
CA GLY A 222 -6.27 -13.56 9.91
C GLY A 222 -6.81 -12.90 8.63
N LEU A 223 -8.11 -13.10 8.36
CA LEU A 223 -8.78 -12.54 7.17
C LEU A 223 -9.11 -11.03 7.29
N THR A 224 -9.02 -10.45 8.48
CA THR A 224 -9.34 -9.03 8.71
C THR A 224 -8.11 -8.24 9.18
N ILE A 225 -7.70 -8.40 10.44
CA ILE A 225 -6.66 -7.60 11.06
C ILE A 225 -5.31 -7.82 10.38
N VAL A 226 -4.93 -9.10 10.15
CA VAL A 226 -3.65 -9.43 9.51
C VAL A 226 -3.65 -9.04 8.03
N ALA A 227 -4.74 -9.31 7.31
CA ALA A 227 -4.86 -8.95 5.91
C ALA A 227 -4.84 -7.42 5.66
N LEU A 228 -5.33 -6.64 6.62
CA LEU A 228 -5.24 -5.18 6.59
C LEU A 228 -3.84 -4.68 6.98
N GLY A 229 -3.16 -5.44 7.83
CA GLY A 229 -1.96 -5.01 8.52
C GLY A 229 -0.83 -4.59 7.59
N THR A 230 -0.58 -5.36 6.55
CA THR A 230 0.49 -5.04 5.58
C THR A 230 0.19 -3.75 4.80
N SER A 231 -1.08 -3.44 4.53
CA SER A 231 -1.50 -2.22 3.83
C SER A 231 -1.67 -0.98 4.73
N LEU A 232 -1.44 -1.10 6.05
CA LEU A 232 -1.50 0.04 6.98
C LEU A 232 -0.45 1.12 6.68
N PRO A 233 0.80 0.80 6.32
CA PRO A 233 1.78 1.80 5.90
C PRO A 233 1.31 2.62 4.69
N GLU A 234 0.78 1.97 3.65
CA GLU A 234 0.22 2.61 2.46
C GLU A 234 -0.95 3.53 2.83
N LEU A 235 -1.86 3.03 3.68
CA LEU A 235 -3.00 3.79 4.15
C LEU A 235 -2.55 5.02 4.93
N ALA A 236 -1.62 4.88 5.87
CA ALA A 236 -1.11 5.96 6.69
C ALA A 236 -0.40 7.04 5.84
N ALA A 237 0.46 6.64 4.89
CA ALA A 237 1.13 7.56 3.97
C ALA A 237 0.11 8.29 3.08
N THR A 238 -0.88 7.58 2.54
CA THR A 238 -1.89 8.18 1.66
C THR A 238 -2.85 9.10 2.43
N VAL A 239 -3.21 8.75 3.67
CA VAL A 239 -3.96 9.62 4.59
C VAL A 239 -3.16 10.89 4.92
N ALA A 240 -1.87 10.75 5.23
CA ALA A 240 -1.00 11.91 5.47
C ALA A 240 -0.91 12.83 4.24
N ALA A 241 -0.80 12.26 3.03
CA ALA A 241 -0.82 13.02 1.79
C ALA A 241 -2.17 13.75 1.58
N ALA A 242 -3.30 13.10 1.91
CA ALA A 242 -4.63 13.70 1.83
C ALA A 242 -4.79 14.87 2.82
N PHE A 243 -4.32 14.75 4.05
CA PHE A 243 -4.31 15.87 5.01
C PHE A 243 -3.46 17.05 4.52
N ARG A 244 -2.41 16.77 3.76
CA ARG A 244 -1.57 17.77 3.11
C ARG A 244 -2.13 18.26 1.78
N ARG A 245 -3.29 17.76 1.36
CA ARG A 245 -3.94 18.05 0.07
C ARG A 245 -3.05 17.71 -1.13
N ASN A 246 -2.09 16.82 -0.96
CA ASN A 246 -1.20 16.40 -2.04
C ASN A 246 -1.72 15.11 -2.70
N VAL A 247 -2.56 15.31 -3.72
CA VAL A 247 -3.21 14.22 -4.47
C VAL A 247 -2.17 13.40 -5.25
N ASP A 248 -1.11 14.04 -5.73
CA ASP A 248 -0.09 13.40 -6.55
C ASP A 248 0.69 12.36 -5.76
N VAL A 249 1.13 12.68 -4.53
CA VAL A 249 1.79 11.70 -3.65
C VAL A 249 0.80 10.59 -3.27
N ALA A 250 -0.47 10.93 -2.98
CA ALA A 250 -1.49 9.95 -2.59
C ALA A 250 -1.77 8.93 -3.69
N LEU A 251 -2.10 9.40 -4.92
CA LEU A 251 -2.36 8.52 -6.06
C LEU A 251 -1.07 7.84 -6.55
N GLY A 252 0.06 8.55 -6.49
CA GLY A 252 1.37 7.99 -6.80
C GLY A 252 1.70 6.80 -5.91
N ASN A 253 1.52 6.93 -4.59
CA ASN A 253 1.72 5.83 -3.65
C ASN A 253 0.90 4.59 -4.04
N VAL A 254 -0.41 4.73 -4.24
CA VAL A 254 -1.30 3.61 -4.59
C VAL A 254 -0.90 2.94 -5.91
N ILE A 255 -0.69 3.73 -6.97
CA ILE A 255 -0.34 3.21 -8.30
C ILE A 255 1.04 2.55 -8.24
N GLY A 256 1.99 3.18 -7.57
CA GLY A 256 3.34 2.68 -7.39
C GLY A 256 3.36 1.38 -6.61
N SER A 257 2.69 1.31 -5.45
CA SER A 257 2.59 0.08 -4.63
C SER A 257 1.98 -1.07 -5.42
N ASN A 258 0.93 -0.83 -6.23
CA ASN A 258 0.36 -1.88 -7.08
C ASN A 258 1.38 -2.40 -8.11
N ILE A 259 2.13 -1.51 -8.76
CA ILE A 259 3.18 -1.91 -9.71
C ILE A 259 4.33 -2.64 -9.00
N PHE A 260 4.79 -2.14 -7.84
CA PHE A 260 5.84 -2.76 -7.04
C PHE A 260 5.44 -4.13 -6.54
N ASN A 261 4.22 -4.29 -6.05
CA ASN A 261 3.71 -5.57 -5.56
C ASN A 261 3.78 -6.64 -6.67
N MET A 262 3.32 -6.33 -7.88
CA MET A 262 3.34 -7.28 -8.99
C MET A 262 4.74 -7.51 -9.58
N LEU A 263 5.55 -6.46 -9.76
CA LEU A 263 6.83 -6.55 -10.46
C LEU A 263 8.01 -6.83 -9.53
N ALA A 264 8.10 -6.12 -8.39
CA ALA A 264 9.20 -6.25 -7.46
C ALA A 264 8.98 -7.41 -6.49
N ILE A 265 7.84 -7.42 -5.75
CA ILE A 265 7.63 -8.41 -4.70
C ILE A 265 7.55 -9.81 -5.30
N VAL A 266 6.67 -10.04 -6.28
CA VAL A 266 6.56 -11.34 -6.92
C VAL A 266 7.86 -11.68 -7.66
N GLY A 267 8.45 -10.71 -8.36
CA GLY A 267 9.71 -10.92 -9.08
C GLY A 267 10.85 -11.37 -8.17
N ILE A 268 11.07 -10.69 -7.04
CA ILE A 268 12.12 -11.05 -6.07
C ILE A 268 11.80 -12.39 -5.40
N THR A 269 10.56 -12.59 -4.98
CA THR A 269 10.13 -13.82 -4.30
C THR A 269 10.31 -15.04 -5.21
N ALA A 270 9.99 -14.92 -6.50
CA ALA A 270 10.16 -15.99 -7.49
C ALA A 270 11.64 -16.32 -7.82
N LEU A 271 12.60 -15.44 -7.50
CA LEU A 271 14.03 -15.79 -7.54
C LEU A 271 14.45 -16.70 -6.39
N ILE A 272 13.69 -16.71 -5.30
CA ILE A 272 14.01 -17.42 -4.07
C ILE A 272 13.32 -18.79 -4.04
N ALA A 273 12.05 -18.84 -4.45
CA ALA A 273 11.24 -20.05 -4.52
C ALA A 273 10.22 -19.95 -5.66
N ASP A 274 9.93 -21.07 -6.30
CA ASP A 274 8.83 -21.17 -7.26
C ASP A 274 7.49 -20.91 -6.54
N LEU A 275 6.62 -20.12 -7.16
CA LEU A 275 5.33 -19.75 -6.59
C LEU A 275 4.21 -20.47 -7.35
N ASP A 276 3.70 -21.56 -6.76
CA ASP A 276 2.56 -22.27 -7.30
C ASP A 276 1.28 -21.44 -7.11
N VAL A 277 0.50 -21.33 -8.18
CA VAL A 277 -0.71 -20.52 -8.21
C VAL A 277 -1.90 -21.37 -7.82
N ALA A 278 -2.48 -21.10 -6.65
CA ALA A 278 -3.71 -21.76 -6.23
C ALA A 278 -4.87 -21.45 -7.20
N PRO A 279 -5.63 -22.46 -7.70
CA PRO A 279 -6.75 -22.24 -8.62
C PRO A 279 -7.82 -21.29 -8.08
N ALA A 280 -7.93 -21.15 -6.76
CA ALA A 280 -8.85 -20.23 -6.11
C ALA A 280 -8.62 -18.78 -6.53
N PHE A 281 -7.37 -18.34 -6.66
CA PHE A 281 -7.06 -16.98 -7.11
C PHE A 281 -7.59 -16.69 -8.51
N LEU A 282 -7.50 -17.67 -9.42
CA LEU A 282 -7.92 -17.53 -10.80
C LEU A 282 -9.45 -17.50 -10.95
N SER A 283 -10.18 -17.99 -9.96
CA SER A 283 -11.64 -18.03 -9.99
C SER A 283 -12.30 -16.72 -9.59
N TYR A 284 -11.68 -15.93 -8.71
CA TYR A 284 -12.30 -14.71 -8.15
C TYR A 284 -11.34 -13.56 -7.97
N ASP A 285 -10.25 -13.72 -7.19
CA ASP A 285 -9.44 -12.61 -6.70
C ASP A 285 -8.76 -11.78 -7.80
N VAL A 286 -8.21 -12.44 -8.82
CA VAL A 286 -7.56 -11.76 -9.96
C VAL A 286 -8.55 -10.91 -10.75
N TRP A 287 -9.82 -11.32 -10.83
CA TRP A 287 -10.85 -10.55 -11.53
C TRP A 287 -11.28 -9.33 -10.74
N VAL A 288 -11.36 -9.45 -9.41
CA VAL A 288 -11.57 -8.28 -8.52
C VAL A 288 -10.41 -7.32 -8.66
N MET A 289 -9.17 -7.81 -8.61
CA MET A 289 -7.96 -6.98 -8.78
C MET A 289 -7.97 -6.24 -10.13
N LEU A 290 -8.29 -6.91 -11.23
CA LEU A 290 -8.42 -6.28 -12.54
C LEU A 290 -9.56 -5.27 -12.60
N ALA A 291 -10.71 -5.59 -11.99
CA ALA A 291 -11.87 -4.70 -11.98
C ALA A 291 -11.57 -3.39 -11.24
N VAL A 292 -10.89 -3.44 -10.09
CA VAL A 292 -10.53 -2.24 -9.33
C VAL A 292 -9.42 -1.44 -10.03
N ALA A 293 -8.46 -2.10 -10.68
CA ALA A 293 -7.45 -1.44 -11.51
C ALA A 293 -8.09 -0.73 -12.72
N LEU A 294 -9.04 -1.39 -13.39
CA LEU A 294 -9.81 -0.82 -14.49
C LEU A 294 -10.67 0.37 -14.03
N PHE A 295 -11.30 0.24 -12.85
CA PHE A 295 -12.08 1.33 -12.25
C PHE A 295 -11.20 2.57 -12.05
N LEU A 296 -10.03 2.44 -11.43
CA LEU A 296 -9.11 3.55 -11.19
C LEU A 296 -8.63 4.16 -12.53
N THR A 297 -8.23 3.32 -13.47
CA THR A 297 -7.81 3.75 -14.81
C THR A 297 -8.91 4.52 -15.54
N ALA A 298 -10.15 4.02 -15.50
CA ALA A 298 -11.30 4.68 -16.11
C ALA A 298 -11.67 6.01 -15.43
N ALA A 299 -11.53 6.11 -14.10
CA ALA A 299 -11.73 7.34 -13.36
C ALA A 299 -10.72 8.41 -13.77
N VAL A 300 -9.45 8.03 -13.92
CA VAL A 300 -8.36 8.90 -14.38
C VAL A 300 -8.59 9.35 -15.83
N TRP A 301 -8.92 8.44 -16.74
CA TRP A 301 -9.18 8.80 -18.16
C TRP A 301 -10.34 9.79 -18.34
N ARG A 302 -11.33 9.71 -17.45
CA ARG A 302 -12.47 10.64 -17.46
C ARG A 302 -12.17 11.96 -16.76
N GLY A 303 -10.97 12.12 -16.17
CA GLY A 303 -10.58 13.30 -15.38
C GLY A 303 -11.54 13.59 -14.21
N ARG A 304 -12.21 12.55 -13.69
CA ARG A 304 -13.22 12.72 -12.65
C ARG A 304 -12.57 12.83 -11.28
N VAL A 305 -13.13 13.71 -10.45
CA VAL A 305 -12.76 13.77 -9.03
C VAL A 305 -13.30 12.53 -8.32
N ILE A 306 -12.42 11.78 -7.67
CA ILE A 306 -12.81 10.72 -6.74
C ILE A 306 -13.24 11.43 -5.46
N GLY A 307 -14.55 11.62 -5.33
CA GLY A 307 -15.15 12.32 -4.19
C GLY A 307 -15.62 11.37 -3.09
N ARG A 308 -16.11 11.94 -1.98
CA ARG A 308 -16.52 11.19 -0.78
C ARG A 308 -17.54 10.08 -1.07
N ARG A 309 -18.54 10.32 -1.94
CA ARG A 309 -19.54 9.28 -2.30
C ARG A 309 -18.88 8.05 -2.91
N LEU A 310 -17.93 8.29 -3.80
CA LEU A 310 -17.19 7.20 -4.43
C LEU A 310 -16.25 6.52 -3.44
N GLY A 311 -15.63 7.28 -2.51
CA GLY A 311 -14.86 6.72 -1.41
C GLY A 311 -15.68 5.75 -0.54
N ILE A 312 -16.91 6.12 -0.19
CA ILE A 312 -17.82 5.22 0.54
C ILE A 312 -18.11 3.95 -0.26
N LEU A 313 -18.36 4.07 -1.57
CA LEU A 313 -18.59 2.89 -2.43
C LEU A 313 -17.36 1.99 -2.50
N LEU A 314 -16.15 2.54 -2.56
CA LEU A 314 -14.90 1.78 -2.53
C LEU A 314 -14.76 1.01 -1.20
N LEU A 315 -15.05 1.67 -0.07
CA LEU A 315 -15.01 1.03 1.25
C LEU A 315 -16.07 -0.06 1.42
N ILE A 316 -17.28 0.15 0.90
CA ILE A 316 -18.31 -0.91 0.85
C ILE A 316 -17.80 -2.07 -0.01
N GLY A 317 -17.22 -1.79 -1.18
CA GLY A 317 -16.62 -2.80 -2.04
C GLY A 317 -15.53 -3.60 -1.33
N TYR A 318 -14.67 -2.94 -0.54
CA TYR A 318 -13.68 -3.61 0.28
C TYR A 318 -14.32 -4.50 1.35
N GLY A 319 -15.31 -3.99 2.07
CA GLY A 319 -16.05 -4.77 3.07
C GLY A 319 -16.72 -6.01 2.46
N LEU A 320 -17.31 -5.89 1.27
CA LEU A 320 -17.90 -7.03 0.56
C LEU A 320 -16.84 -8.04 0.11
N TYR A 321 -15.68 -7.59 -0.34
CA TYR A 321 -14.56 -8.47 -0.69
C TYR A 321 -14.08 -9.27 0.54
N ILE A 322 -13.84 -8.61 1.66
CA ILE A 322 -13.45 -9.28 2.92
C ILE A 322 -14.56 -10.24 3.39
N TYR A 323 -15.83 -9.82 3.34
CA TYR A 323 -16.95 -10.70 3.68
C TYR A 323 -16.97 -11.98 2.83
N HIS A 324 -16.72 -11.85 1.53
CA HIS A 324 -16.64 -13.00 0.62
C HIS A 324 -15.49 -13.95 0.99
N LEU A 325 -14.29 -13.41 1.30
CA LEU A 325 -13.14 -14.22 1.74
C LEU A 325 -13.45 -14.99 3.03
N VAL A 326 -14.04 -14.31 4.02
CA VAL A 326 -14.41 -14.95 5.31
C VAL A 326 -15.44 -16.03 5.13
N THR A 327 -16.50 -15.80 4.36
CA THR A 327 -17.56 -16.80 4.16
C THR A 327 -17.14 -17.95 3.25
N GLY A 328 -16.30 -17.69 2.24
CA GLY A 328 -15.75 -18.71 1.35
C GLY A 328 -14.73 -19.64 2.03
N SER A 329 -14.05 -19.17 3.07
CA SER A 329 -13.13 -19.99 3.86
C SER A 329 -13.83 -20.87 4.90
N LEU A 330 -15.12 -20.61 5.20
CA LEU A 330 -15.93 -21.35 6.15
C LEU A 330 -16.81 -22.42 5.48
N SER A 331 -16.89 -22.44 4.15
CA SER A 331 -17.61 -23.42 3.32
C SER A 331 -16.68 -24.47 2.74
#